data_c594159882b12b458421a95b74bd5634
#
_entry.id   c594159882b12b458421a95b74bd5634
#
_cell.length_a   1.000
_cell.length_b   1.000
_cell.length_c   1.000
_cell.angle_alpha   90.00
_cell.angle_beta   90.00
_cell.angle_gamma   90.00
#
_symmetry.space_group_name_H-M   'P 1'
#
loop_
_entity.id
_entity.type
_entity.pdbx_description
1 polymer ?
#
loop_
_entity_poly.entity_id
_entity_poly.type
_entity_poly.pdbx_seq_one_letter_code
_entity_poly.pdbx_strand_id
1 'polypeptide(L)'
;MSILRSFANPILPFADSDTINAVADAFLSQHYQDCLSVAVVDNNNQPIGMISRHQLNDIFLKKFGRDLFGGRSVKDFMRSDVLAVDVDSSLASAAAFISANMVFPLSEDFIITDNGRYIGMGAVLHLLSAMEKQISQSATDLNKAYKQLSSSQAQLVQSEKMAALGQMVAGVAHEI
;
A
#
# COMPACT_ATOMS: atom_id res chain seq x y z
N MET A 1 5.87 -14.33 2.69
CA MET A 1 4.74 -13.94 1.81
C MET A 1 4.66 -12.42 1.86
N SER A 2 4.75 -11.73 0.71
CA SER A 2 4.74 -10.27 0.71
C SER A 2 3.41 -9.74 1.24
N ILE A 3 3.45 -8.68 2.04
CA ILE A 3 2.25 -8.05 2.60
C ILE A 3 1.37 -7.45 1.51
N LEU A 4 1.98 -6.93 0.42
CA LEU A 4 1.26 -6.36 -0.71
C LEU A 4 0.47 -7.41 -1.49
N ARG A 5 0.94 -8.66 -1.53
CA ARG A 5 0.20 -9.76 -2.16
C ARG A 5 -1.14 -10.02 -1.44
N SER A 6 -1.21 -9.82 -0.13
CA SER A 6 -2.45 -10.00 0.63
C SER A 6 -3.49 -8.89 0.37
N PHE A 7 -3.09 -7.76 -0.23
CA PHE A 7 -3.99 -6.67 -0.61
C PHE A 7 -4.55 -6.82 -2.02
N ALA A 8 -3.97 -7.73 -2.83
CA ALA A 8 -4.42 -7.95 -4.19
C ALA A 8 -5.83 -8.55 -4.18
N ASN A 9 -6.82 -7.76 -4.57
CA ASN A 9 -8.14 -8.26 -4.93
C ASN A 9 -8.06 -8.83 -6.35
N PRO A 10 -8.20 -10.15 -6.55
CA PRO A 10 -7.97 -10.81 -7.84
C PRO A 10 -9.14 -10.64 -8.80
N ILE A 11 -9.58 -9.41 -9.03
CA ILE A 11 -10.57 -9.11 -10.06
C ILE A 11 -9.93 -9.26 -11.46
N LEU A 12 -10.74 -9.64 -12.43
CA LEU A 12 -10.25 -9.78 -13.81
C LEU A 12 -9.95 -8.40 -14.40
N PRO A 13 -8.78 -8.22 -15.04
CA PRO A 13 -8.48 -7.01 -15.79
C PRO A 13 -9.23 -7.04 -17.13
N PHE A 14 -9.29 -5.89 -17.79
CA PHE A 14 -9.86 -5.78 -19.14
C PHE A 14 -8.74 -5.78 -20.18
N ALA A 15 -9.05 -6.33 -21.36
CA ALA A 15 -8.17 -6.18 -22.51
C ALA A 15 -8.35 -4.77 -23.12
N ASP A 16 -7.33 -4.29 -23.82
CA ASP A 16 -7.38 -2.98 -24.48
C ASP A 16 -8.46 -2.88 -25.57
N SER A 17 -8.91 -4.02 -26.11
CA SER A 17 -9.98 -4.14 -27.09
C SER A 17 -11.39 -4.16 -26.49
N ASP A 18 -11.53 -4.35 -25.16
CA ASP A 18 -12.83 -4.37 -24.50
C ASP A 18 -13.54 -3.02 -24.63
N THR A 19 -14.87 -3.05 -24.64
CA THR A 19 -15.67 -1.83 -24.80
C THR A 19 -15.95 -1.14 -23.48
N ILE A 20 -16.20 0.17 -23.53
CA ILE A 20 -16.64 0.96 -22.39
C ILE A 20 -17.92 0.40 -21.76
N ASN A 21 -18.86 -0.11 -22.55
CA ASN A 21 -20.05 -0.76 -22.03
C ASN A 21 -19.71 -2.01 -21.21
N ALA A 22 -18.79 -2.85 -21.70
CA ALA A 22 -18.36 -4.05 -20.97
C ALA A 22 -17.77 -3.70 -19.60
N VAL A 23 -16.94 -2.67 -19.53
CA VAL A 23 -16.37 -2.18 -18.27
C VAL A 23 -17.46 -1.63 -17.34
N ALA A 24 -18.40 -0.85 -17.89
CA ALA A 24 -19.49 -0.28 -17.10
C ALA A 24 -20.43 -1.37 -16.54
N ASP A 25 -20.76 -2.37 -17.35
CA ASP A 25 -21.61 -3.49 -16.93
C ASP A 25 -20.90 -4.35 -15.85
N ALA A 26 -19.57 -4.52 -15.96
CA ALA A 26 -18.79 -5.19 -14.93
C ALA A 26 -18.84 -4.44 -13.60
N PHE A 27 -18.72 -3.13 -13.60
CA PHE A 27 -18.83 -2.33 -12.38
C PHE A 27 -20.20 -2.41 -11.69
N LEU A 28 -21.25 -2.81 -12.40
CA LEU A 28 -22.58 -3.06 -11.82
C LEU A 28 -22.67 -4.45 -11.17
N SER A 29 -21.74 -5.35 -11.48
CA SER A 29 -21.72 -6.68 -10.90
C SER A 29 -21.17 -6.68 -9.48
N GLN A 30 -21.61 -7.64 -8.66
CA GLN A 30 -21.17 -7.80 -7.27
C GLN A 30 -19.64 -7.96 -7.14
N HIS A 31 -18.99 -8.53 -8.15
CA HIS A 31 -17.56 -8.82 -8.14
C HIS A 31 -16.68 -7.56 -8.15
N TYR A 32 -17.18 -6.46 -8.74
CA TYR A 32 -16.46 -5.20 -8.90
C TYR A 32 -17.06 -4.08 -8.04
N GLN A 33 -18.09 -4.34 -7.22
CA GLN A 33 -18.82 -3.28 -6.50
C GLN A 33 -17.92 -2.42 -5.60
N ASP A 34 -16.88 -3.03 -5.00
CA ASP A 34 -15.97 -2.36 -4.07
C ASP A 34 -14.74 -1.76 -4.76
N CYS A 35 -14.63 -1.89 -6.10
CA CYS A 35 -13.51 -1.34 -6.86
C CYS A 35 -13.80 0.08 -7.32
N LEU A 36 -12.86 0.99 -7.10
CA LEU A 36 -12.91 2.36 -7.63
C LEU A 36 -12.44 2.41 -9.08
N SER A 37 -11.53 1.53 -9.46
CA SER A 37 -10.97 1.44 -10.80
C SER A 37 -10.64 -0.01 -11.18
N VAL A 38 -10.41 -0.25 -12.46
CA VAL A 38 -9.99 -1.55 -13.00
C VAL A 38 -8.78 -1.35 -13.90
N ALA A 39 -7.92 -2.38 -13.93
CA ALA A 39 -6.75 -2.41 -14.80
C ALA A 39 -7.14 -2.78 -16.23
N VAL A 40 -6.42 -2.19 -17.18
CA VAL A 40 -6.41 -2.60 -18.58
C VAL A 40 -5.04 -3.19 -18.88
N VAL A 41 -5.01 -4.38 -19.46
CA VAL A 41 -3.78 -5.14 -19.71
C VAL A 41 -3.60 -5.43 -21.20
N ASP A 42 -2.36 -5.67 -21.57
CA ASP A 42 -2.01 -6.19 -22.90
C ASP A 42 -2.12 -7.72 -22.97
N ASN A 43 -1.77 -8.28 -24.14
CA ASN A 43 -1.80 -9.74 -24.37
C ASN A 43 -0.80 -10.53 -23.49
N ASN A 44 0.17 -9.86 -22.86
CA ASN A 44 1.14 -10.44 -21.94
C ASN A 44 0.72 -10.34 -20.47
N ASN A 45 -0.51 -9.84 -20.23
CA ASN A 45 -1.04 -9.52 -18.90
C ASN A 45 -0.24 -8.42 -18.17
N GLN A 46 0.37 -7.50 -18.94
CA GLN A 46 1.04 -6.33 -18.39
C GLN A 46 0.07 -5.16 -18.34
N PRO A 47 -0.01 -4.42 -17.21
CA PRO A 47 -0.85 -3.24 -17.10
C PRO A 47 -0.40 -2.15 -18.08
N ILE A 48 -1.30 -1.70 -18.94
CA ILE A 48 -1.08 -0.63 -19.91
C ILE A 48 -1.94 0.60 -19.65
N GLY A 49 -2.92 0.46 -18.77
CA GLY A 49 -3.81 1.54 -18.40
C GLY A 49 -4.74 1.14 -17.26
N MET A 50 -5.52 2.11 -16.83
CA MET A 50 -6.60 1.90 -15.88
C MET A 50 -7.78 2.83 -16.20
N ILE A 51 -8.98 2.43 -15.79
CA ILE A 51 -10.19 3.26 -15.92
C ILE A 51 -10.97 3.22 -14.62
N SER A 52 -11.37 4.39 -14.13
CA SER A 52 -12.12 4.53 -12.89
C SER A 52 -13.63 4.65 -13.12
N ARG A 53 -14.41 4.34 -12.08
CA ARG A 53 -15.86 4.62 -12.06
C ARG A 53 -16.15 6.10 -12.32
N HIS A 54 -15.30 6.98 -11.81
CA HIS A 54 -15.45 8.41 -12.00
C HIS A 54 -15.34 8.79 -13.48
N GLN A 55 -14.31 8.29 -14.16
CA GLN A 55 -14.14 8.51 -15.60
C GLN A 55 -15.31 7.97 -16.43
N LEU A 56 -15.82 6.78 -16.08
CA LEU A 56 -17.01 6.23 -16.75
C LEU A 56 -18.25 7.11 -16.54
N ASN A 57 -18.46 7.59 -15.31
CA ASN A 57 -19.56 8.51 -15.04
C ASN A 57 -19.43 9.79 -15.86
N ASP A 58 -18.24 10.38 -15.97
CA ASP A 58 -18.00 11.57 -16.79
C ASP A 58 -18.30 11.33 -18.28
N ILE A 59 -18.00 10.11 -18.79
CA ILE A 59 -18.31 9.75 -20.17
C ILE A 59 -19.83 9.63 -20.35
N PHE A 60 -20.52 8.93 -19.43
CA PHE A 60 -21.93 8.60 -19.58
C PHE A 60 -22.90 9.72 -19.19
N LEU A 61 -22.45 10.67 -18.36
CA LEU A 61 -23.23 11.88 -18.05
C LEU A 61 -23.27 12.89 -19.21
N LYS A 62 -22.40 12.76 -20.21
CA LYS A 62 -22.51 13.56 -21.42
C LYS A 62 -23.77 13.19 -22.19
N LYS A 63 -24.39 14.18 -22.83
CA LYS A 63 -25.58 13.95 -23.66
C LYS A 63 -25.28 12.87 -24.71
N PHE A 64 -26.05 11.77 -24.72
CA PHE A 64 -25.83 10.58 -25.54
C PHE A 64 -24.50 9.86 -25.30
N GLY A 65 -23.86 10.05 -24.13
CA GLY A 65 -22.54 9.52 -23.86
C GLY A 65 -22.44 8.00 -24.01
N ARG A 66 -23.43 7.26 -23.49
CA ARG A 66 -23.48 5.79 -23.62
C ARG A 66 -23.66 5.32 -25.06
N ASP A 67 -24.50 5.99 -25.83
CA ASP A 67 -24.77 5.64 -27.23
C ASP A 67 -23.56 5.95 -28.12
N LEU A 68 -22.87 7.07 -27.87
CA LEU A 68 -21.75 7.50 -28.70
C LEU A 68 -20.43 6.81 -28.34
N PHE A 69 -20.21 6.52 -27.07
CA PHE A 69 -18.91 6.05 -26.58
C PHE A 69 -18.91 4.62 -26.05
N GLY A 70 -20.09 4.07 -25.69
CA GLY A 70 -20.18 2.78 -25.03
C GLY A 70 -19.65 1.60 -25.86
N GLY A 71 -19.74 1.65 -27.16
CA GLY A 71 -19.20 0.66 -28.09
C GLY A 71 -17.72 0.86 -28.45
N ARG A 72 -17.07 1.94 -27.99
CA ARG A 72 -15.66 2.21 -28.29
C ARG A 72 -14.75 1.43 -27.33
N SER A 73 -13.51 1.20 -27.78
CA SER A 73 -12.48 0.52 -26.99
C SER A 73 -12.15 1.31 -25.71
N VAL A 74 -11.94 0.60 -24.61
CA VAL A 74 -11.48 1.18 -23.34
C VAL A 74 -10.14 1.90 -23.48
N LYS A 75 -9.31 1.47 -24.43
CA LYS A 75 -8.01 2.09 -24.74
C LYS A 75 -8.11 3.57 -25.09
N ASP A 76 -9.23 3.99 -25.70
CA ASP A 76 -9.42 5.38 -26.10
C ASP A 76 -9.69 6.31 -24.90
N PHE A 77 -10.02 5.75 -23.74
CA PHE A 77 -10.48 6.49 -22.56
C PHE A 77 -9.67 6.19 -21.29
N MET A 78 -8.93 5.08 -21.28
CA MET A 78 -8.11 4.72 -20.13
C MET A 78 -7.02 5.75 -19.87
N ARG A 79 -6.61 5.86 -18.63
CA ARG A 79 -5.39 6.56 -18.22
C ARG A 79 -4.19 5.64 -18.40
N SER A 80 -3.14 6.11 -19.08
CA SER A 80 -1.93 5.31 -19.40
C SER A 80 -0.86 5.38 -18.32
N ASP A 81 -0.86 6.40 -17.46
CA ASP A 81 0.02 6.52 -16.30
C ASP A 81 -0.55 5.70 -15.14
N VAL A 82 -0.23 4.43 -15.13
CA VAL A 82 -0.77 3.47 -14.16
C VAL A 82 -0.10 3.60 -12.80
N LEU A 83 -0.89 3.58 -11.73
CA LEU A 83 -0.43 3.39 -10.37
C LEU A 83 -0.19 1.90 -10.13
N ALA A 84 0.96 1.37 -10.57
CA ALA A 84 1.30 -0.03 -10.41
C ALA A 84 2.44 -0.21 -9.41
N VAL A 85 2.27 -1.16 -8.49
CA VAL A 85 3.24 -1.50 -7.44
C VAL A 85 3.54 -2.99 -7.53
N ASP A 86 4.82 -3.35 -7.51
CA ASP A 86 5.23 -4.75 -7.47
C ASP A 86 5.06 -5.35 -6.07
N VAL A 87 4.66 -6.62 -6.00
CA VAL A 87 4.43 -7.35 -4.75
C VAL A 87 5.64 -7.40 -3.83
N ASP A 88 6.85 -7.34 -4.38
CA ASP A 88 8.09 -7.38 -3.62
C ASP A 88 8.52 -6.02 -3.08
N SER A 89 7.80 -4.95 -3.43
CA SER A 89 8.02 -3.62 -2.86
C SER A 89 7.73 -3.60 -1.35
N SER A 90 8.49 -2.78 -0.62
CA SER A 90 8.15 -2.53 0.78
C SER A 90 6.85 -1.72 0.91
N LEU A 91 6.13 -1.90 2.03
CA LEU A 91 4.91 -1.13 2.30
C LEU A 91 5.17 0.39 2.25
N ALA A 92 6.30 0.83 2.80
CA ALA A 92 6.70 2.23 2.81
C ALA A 92 6.98 2.77 1.40
N SER A 93 7.68 1.99 0.55
CA SER A 93 7.95 2.38 -0.83
C SER A 93 6.68 2.43 -1.67
N ALA A 94 5.79 1.46 -1.51
CA ALA A 94 4.49 1.43 -2.17
C ALA A 94 3.65 2.66 -1.80
N ALA A 95 3.55 2.97 -0.52
CA ALA A 95 2.81 4.10 -0.02
C ALA A 95 3.38 5.44 -0.50
N ALA A 96 4.70 5.60 -0.48
CA ALA A 96 5.36 6.80 -0.98
C ALA A 96 5.10 7.01 -2.48
N PHE A 97 5.21 5.93 -3.28
CA PHE A 97 4.93 5.98 -4.70
C PHE A 97 3.47 6.35 -4.99
N ILE A 98 2.52 5.69 -4.34
CA ILE A 98 1.09 5.95 -4.52
C ILE A 98 0.76 7.38 -4.09
N SER A 99 1.24 7.82 -2.91
CA SER A 99 1.00 9.18 -2.41
C SER A 99 1.56 10.27 -3.34
N ALA A 100 2.70 10.03 -3.98
CA ALA A 100 3.33 10.99 -4.89
C ALA A 100 2.63 11.09 -6.26
N ASN A 101 1.92 10.04 -6.69
CA ASN A 101 1.33 9.94 -8.02
C ASN A 101 -0.20 9.91 -8.02
N MET A 102 -0.81 9.95 -6.84
CA MET A 102 -2.27 9.94 -6.69
C MET A 102 -2.87 11.29 -7.06
N VAL A 103 -3.97 11.26 -7.81
CA VAL A 103 -4.74 12.45 -8.19
C VAL A 103 -5.94 12.59 -7.25
N PHE A 104 -6.23 13.81 -6.80
CA PHE A 104 -7.43 14.12 -6.01
C PHE A 104 -8.58 14.59 -6.91
N PRO A 105 -9.85 14.26 -6.58
CA PRO A 105 -10.31 13.46 -5.45
C PRO A 105 -9.90 11.98 -5.61
N LEU A 106 -9.77 11.25 -4.50
CA LEU A 106 -9.43 9.83 -4.50
C LEU A 106 -10.50 9.01 -5.22
N SER A 107 -10.27 8.72 -6.48
CA SER A 107 -11.21 8.05 -7.38
C SER A 107 -10.68 6.75 -7.97
N GLU A 108 -9.49 6.34 -7.55
CA GLU A 108 -8.78 5.22 -8.14
C GLU A 108 -8.14 4.32 -7.09
N ASP A 109 -8.10 3.04 -7.39
CA ASP A 109 -7.30 2.03 -6.71
C ASP A 109 -5.93 1.94 -7.38
N PHE A 110 -5.02 1.14 -6.86
CA PHE A 110 -3.73 0.90 -7.49
C PHE A 110 -3.61 -0.55 -7.99
N ILE A 111 -2.76 -0.75 -8.99
CA ILE A 111 -2.50 -2.06 -9.57
C ILE A 111 -1.39 -2.75 -8.78
N ILE A 112 -1.55 -4.05 -8.50
CA ILE A 112 -0.51 -4.90 -7.92
C ILE A 112 -0.01 -5.84 -9.01
N THR A 113 1.32 -5.86 -9.17
CA THR A 113 2.00 -6.69 -10.16
C THR A 113 2.96 -7.68 -9.50
N ASP A 114 3.24 -8.76 -10.21
CA ASP A 114 4.28 -9.73 -9.89
C ASP A 114 5.17 -9.87 -11.14
N ASN A 115 6.43 -9.42 -11.04
CA ASN A 115 7.34 -9.34 -12.18
C ASN A 115 6.73 -8.59 -13.41
N GLY A 116 6.06 -7.48 -13.15
CA GLY A 116 5.40 -6.64 -14.16
C GLY A 116 4.07 -7.20 -14.70
N ARG A 117 3.60 -8.35 -14.23
CA ARG A 117 2.30 -8.93 -14.64
C ARG A 117 1.24 -8.59 -13.61
N TYR A 118 0.05 -8.28 -14.09
CA TYR A 118 -1.12 -8.00 -13.27
C TYR A 118 -1.50 -9.20 -12.40
N ILE A 119 -1.73 -8.99 -11.11
CA ILE A 119 -2.25 -10.00 -10.18
C ILE A 119 -3.51 -9.55 -9.43
N GLY A 120 -3.81 -8.27 -9.41
CA GLY A 120 -5.01 -7.75 -8.75
C GLY A 120 -4.99 -6.24 -8.55
N MET A 121 -6.09 -5.72 -8.02
CA MET A 121 -6.23 -4.33 -7.60
C MET A 121 -6.02 -4.21 -6.09
N GLY A 122 -5.39 -3.14 -5.64
CA GLY A 122 -5.19 -2.82 -4.25
C GLY A 122 -5.91 -1.54 -3.85
N ALA A 123 -6.70 -1.60 -2.79
CA ALA A 123 -7.37 -0.41 -2.26
C ALA A 123 -6.42 0.44 -1.42
N VAL A 124 -6.39 1.75 -1.65
CA VAL A 124 -5.55 2.70 -0.92
C VAL A 124 -5.86 2.70 0.58
N LEU A 125 -7.12 2.50 0.96
CA LEU A 125 -7.51 2.42 2.37
C LEU A 125 -6.88 1.22 3.09
N HIS A 126 -6.73 0.07 2.43
CA HIS A 126 -6.05 -1.08 3.01
C HIS A 126 -4.56 -0.80 3.24
N LEU A 127 -3.93 -0.10 2.29
CA LEU A 127 -2.54 0.32 2.42
C LEU A 127 -2.35 1.25 3.63
N LEU A 128 -3.20 2.26 3.79
CA LEU A 128 -3.17 3.20 4.93
C LEU A 128 -3.37 2.48 6.27
N SER A 129 -4.34 1.57 6.36
CA SER A 129 -4.58 0.78 7.57
C SER A 129 -3.39 -0.11 7.95
N ALA A 130 -2.72 -0.69 6.95
CA ALA A 130 -1.52 -1.50 7.20
C ALA A 130 -0.33 -0.65 7.65
N MET A 131 -0.17 0.55 7.10
CA MET A 131 0.86 1.50 7.54
C MET A 131 0.64 1.95 8.98
N GLU A 132 -0.59 2.33 9.34
CA GLU A 132 -0.95 2.70 10.70
C GLU A 132 -0.61 1.59 11.69
N LYS A 133 -0.99 0.34 11.38
CA LYS A 133 -0.66 -0.83 12.19
C LYS A 133 0.85 -1.04 12.33
N GLN A 134 1.61 -0.88 11.25
CA GLN A 134 3.07 -1.01 11.27
C GLN A 134 3.73 0.08 12.14
N ILE A 135 3.29 1.32 12.01
CA ILE A 135 3.78 2.45 12.82
C ILE A 135 3.50 2.21 14.31
N SER A 136 2.29 1.81 14.65
CA SER A 136 1.86 1.52 16.02
C SER A 136 2.69 0.38 16.64
N GLN A 137 2.95 -0.68 15.87
CA GLN A 137 3.79 -1.79 16.32
C GLN A 137 5.23 -1.35 16.55
N SER A 138 5.80 -0.59 15.61
CA SER A 138 7.18 -0.07 15.72
C SER A 138 7.35 0.87 16.91
N ALA A 139 6.36 1.71 17.17
CA ALA A 139 6.36 2.60 18.34
C ALA A 139 6.33 1.80 19.66
N THR A 140 5.54 0.72 19.71
CA THR A 140 5.46 -0.16 20.87
C THR A 140 6.79 -0.88 21.11
N ASP A 141 7.42 -1.41 20.07
CA ASP A 141 8.68 -2.13 20.17
C ASP A 141 9.84 -1.19 20.56
N LEU A 142 9.86 0.01 20.02
CA LEU A 142 10.82 1.05 20.42
C LEU A 142 10.68 1.43 21.89
N ASN A 143 9.47 1.60 22.39
CA ASN A 143 9.21 1.91 23.80
C ASN A 143 9.67 0.78 24.74
N LYS A 144 9.46 -0.48 24.35
CA LYS A 144 9.99 -1.63 25.09
C LYS A 144 11.52 -1.63 25.13
N ALA A 145 12.17 -1.43 23.98
CA ALA A 145 13.63 -1.38 23.89
C ALA A 145 14.21 -0.23 24.73
N TYR A 146 13.57 0.94 24.69
CA TYR A 146 13.98 2.09 25.51
C TYR A 146 13.89 1.80 27.01
N LYS A 147 12.80 1.19 27.48
CA LYS A 147 12.64 0.80 28.88
C LYS A 147 13.69 -0.22 29.32
N GLN A 148 13.99 -1.21 28.48
CA GLN A 148 15.04 -2.20 28.76
C GLN A 148 16.42 -1.56 28.86
N LEU A 149 16.75 -0.66 27.92
CA LEU A 149 18.01 0.07 27.92
C LEU A 149 18.14 0.93 29.19
N SER A 150 17.12 1.69 29.55
CA SER A 150 17.09 2.52 30.74
C SER A 150 17.29 1.71 32.04
N SER A 151 16.61 0.55 32.14
CA SER A 151 16.78 -0.36 33.26
C SER A 151 18.20 -0.94 33.34
N SER A 152 18.78 -1.34 32.21
CA SER A 152 20.15 -1.86 32.15
C SER A 152 21.18 -0.79 32.55
N GLN A 153 21.00 0.43 32.08
CA GLN A 153 21.85 1.56 32.48
C GLN A 153 21.79 1.83 33.99
N ALA A 154 20.59 1.81 34.58
CA ALA A 154 20.43 1.99 36.01
C ALA A 154 21.14 0.89 36.82
N GLN A 155 21.07 -0.35 36.36
CA GLN A 155 21.77 -1.48 36.98
C GLN A 155 23.30 -1.32 36.89
N LEU A 156 23.84 -0.87 35.73
CA LEU A 156 25.25 -0.63 35.55
C LEU A 156 25.74 0.46 36.51
N VAL A 157 25.05 1.60 36.58
CA VAL A 157 25.39 2.68 37.51
C VAL A 157 25.40 2.23 38.97
N GLN A 158 24.42 1.39 39.34
CA GLN A 158 24.36 0.85 40.69
C GLN A 158 25.52 -0.13 40.95
N SER A 159 25.88 -0.99 40.00
CA SER A 159 27.01 -1.90 40.08
C SER A 159 28.34 -1.14 40.23
N GLU A 160 28.55 -0.07 39.44
CA GLU A 160 29.73 0.77 39.53
C GLU A 160 29.87 1.46 40.91
N LYS A 161 28.73 1.98 41.43
CA LYS A 161 28.72 2.57 42.79
C LYS A 161 29.07 1.54 43.86
N MET A 162 28.56 0.33 43.76
CA MET A 162 28.87 -0.76 44.71
C MET A 162 30.34 -1.19 44.61
N ALA A 163 30.89 -1.28 43.39
CA ALA A 163 32.31 -1.58 43.19
C ALA A 163 33.23 -0.49 43.79
N ALA A 164 32.91 0.78 43.59
CA ALA A 164 33.62 1.90 44.13
C ALA A 164 33.61 1.91 45.70
N LEU A 165 32.41 1.64 46.26
CA LEU A 165 32.27 1.48 47.73
C LEU A 165 33.11 0.31 48.26
N GLY A 166 33.07 -0.84 47.59
CA GLY A 166 33.87 -2.00 47.94
C GLY A 166 35.37 -1.72 47.94
N GLN A 167 35.87 -0.98 46.96
CA GLN A 167 37.27 -0.55 46.90
C GLN A 167 37.64 0.41 48.05
N MET A 168 36.79 1.38 48.41
CA MET A 168 36.99 2.27 49.52
C MET A 168 37.05 1.50 50.86
N VAL A 169 36.11 0.59 51.08
CA VAL A 169 36.10 -0.22 52.31
C VAL A 169 37.34 -1.11 52.42
N ALA A 170 37.79 -1.73 51.32
CA ALA A 170 38.99 -2.54 51.29
C ALA A 170 40.26 -1.72 51.58
N GLY A 171 40.35 -0.48 51.06
CA GLY A 171 41.43 0.45 51.31
C GLY A 171 41.55 0.84 52.80
N VAL A 172 40.40 1.17 53.42
CA VAL A 172 40.39 1.50 54.88
C VAL A 172 40.74 0.30 55.77
N ALA A 173 40.31 -0.91 55.39
CA ALA A 173 40.63 -2.13 56.11
C ALA A 173 42.11 -2.53 56.01
N HIS A 174 42.84 -2.03 55.05
CA HIS A 174 44.26 -2.32 54.84
C HIS A 174 45.19 -1.33 55.61
N GLU A 175 44.69 -0.18 56.02
CA GLU A 175 45.43 0.84 56.77
C GLU A 175 45.28 0.72 58.32
N ILE A 176 44.50 -0.26 58.79
CA ILE A 176 44.32 -0.59 60.22
C ILE A 176 45.07 -1.89 60.54
#